data_e053b1b3a78925add8c9b84412ae7131
#
_entry.id   e053b1b3a78925add8c9b84412ae7131
#
_cell.length_a   1.000
_cell.length_b   1.000
_cell.length_c   1.000
_cell.angle_alpha   90.00
_cell.angle_beta   90.00
_cell.angle_gamma   90.00
#
_symmetry.space_group_name_H-M   'P 1'
#
loop_
_entity.id
_entity.type
_entity.pdbx_description
1 polymer ?
#
loop_
_entity_poly.entity_id
_entity_poly.type
_entity_poly.pdbx_seq_one_letter_code
_entity_poly.pdbx_strand_id
1 'polypeptide(L)'
;MSIMVTGGNGFIGWRIIRKLLEAGEEVVCFDLSPPKSNLDSYLDRISFYKGDVTQLSQLLAAIKTHNVKKIIHMAALLPPDTEDRPQYGMHVNIDGTNNVFEAARWTDIE
;
A
#
# COMPACT_ATOMS: atom_id res chain seq x y z
N MET A 1 -8.39 -9.90 -10.58
CA MET A 1 -7.35 -8.87 -10.80
C MET A 1 -6.69 -8.57 -9.48
N SER A 2 -5.38 -8.49 -9.45
CA SER A 2 -4.64 -8.21 -8.21
C SER A 2 -4.45 -6.70 -8.04
N ILE A 3 -4.93 -6.18 -6.92
CA ILE A 3 -4.88 -4.75 -6.58
C ILE A 3 -4.04 -4.59 -5.32
N MET A 4 -3.00 -3.77 -5.40
CA MET A 4 -2.17 -3.46 -4.24
C MET A 4 -2.66 -2.18 -3.58
N VAL A 5 -2.84 -2.22 -2.28
CA VAL A 5 -3.20 -1.05 -1.48
C VAL A 5 -2.01 -0.70 -0.60
N THR A 6 -1.36 0.42 -0.86
CA THR A 6 -0.31 0.91 0.02
C THR A 6 -0.96 1.57 1.23
N GLY A 7 -0.36 1.39 2.40
CA GLY A 7 -0.99 1.86 3.62
C GLY A 7 -2.28 1.11 3.94
N GLY A 8 -2.37 -0.15 3.51
CA GLY A 8 -3.59 -0.94 3.65
C GLY A 8 -4.01 -1.19 5.09
N ASN A 9 -3.12 -1.01 6.06
CA ASN A 9 -3.44 -1.15 7.48
C ASN A 9 -3.79 0.18 8.15
N GLY A 10 -3.82 1.27 7.38
CA GLY A 10 -4.22 2.58 7.88
C GLY A 10 -5.73 2.67 8.08
N PHE A 11 -6.17 3.82 8.63
CA PHE A 11 -7.57 4.04 8.99
C PHE A 11 -8.53 3.88 7.80
N ILE A 12 -8.15 4.39 6.63
CA ILE A 12 -8.97 4.26 5.41
C ILE A 12 -8.58 3.00 4.65
N GLY A 13 -7.29 2.65 4.64
CA GLY A 13 -6.76 1.55 3.84
C GLY A 13 -7.45 0.22 4.10
N TRP A 14 -7.65 -0.16 5.37
CA TRP A 14 -8.29 -1.44 5.68
C TRP A 14 -9.75 -1.49 5.21
N ARG A 15 -10.43 -0.34 5.20
CA ARG A 15 -11.80 -0.25 4.70
C ARG A 15 -11.85 -0.45 3.19
N ILE A 16 -10.88 0.11 2.48
CA ILE A 16 -10.72 -0.10 1.04
C ILE A 16 -10.48 -1.57 0.75
N ILE A 17 -9.55 -2.20 1.48
CA ILE A 17 -9.24 -3.62 1.32
C ILE A 17 -10.51 -4.46 1.50
N ARG A 18 -11.27 -4.21 2.56
CA ARG A 18 -12.51 -4.94 2.82
C ARG A 18 -13.48 -4.82 1.64
N LYS A 19 -13.66 -3.62 1.12
CA LYS A 19 -14.54 -3.38 -0.02
C LYS A 19 -14.08 -4.12 -1.27
N LEU A 20 -12.78 -4.14 -1.53
CA LEU A 20 -12.23 -4.85 -2.68
C LEU A 20 -12.44 -6.36 -2.54
N LEU A 21 -12.22 -6.90 -1.35
CA LEU A 21 -12.44 -8.32 -1.09
C LEU A 21 -13.92 -8.71 -1.24
N GLU A 22 -14.83 -7.87 -0.76
CA GLU A 22 -16.27 -8.06 -0.94
C GLU A 22 -16.67 -8.03 -2.42
N ALA A 23 -15.94 -7.28 -3.23
CA ALA A 23 -16.15 -7.22 -4.68
C ALA A 23 -15.49 -8.39 -5.44
N GLY A 24 -14.82 -9.29 -4.74
CA GLY A 24 -14.20 -10.46 -5.36
C GLY A 24 -12.79 -10.23 -5.90
N GLU A 25 -12.18 -9.09 -5.60
CA GLU A 25 -10.83 -8.79 -6.06
C GLU A 25 -9.77 -9.48 -5.21
N GLU A 26 -8.61 -9.75 -5.82
CA GLU A 26 -7.41 -10.19 -5.11
C GLU A 26 -6.67 -8.95 -4.58
N VAL A 27 -6.29 -8.97 -3.32
CA VAL A 27 -5.71 -7.79 -2.67
C VAL A 27 -4.33 -8.08 -2.10
N VAL A 28 -3.41 -7.18 -2.38
CA VAL A 28 -2.09 -7.13 -1.76
C VAL A 28 -2.07 -5.93 -0.82
N CYS A 29 -1.85 -6.18 0.46
CA CYS A 29 -1.66 -5.12 1.44
C CYS A 29 -0.18 -4.81 1.55
N PHE A 30 0.23 -3.63 1.12
CA PHE A 30 1.61 -3.14 1.22
C PHE A 30 1.68 -2.14 2.36
N ASP A 31 2.34 -2.52 3.44
CA ASP A 31 2.40 -1.69 4.64
C ASP A 31 3.63 -2.07 5.46
N LEU A 32 4.01 -1.19 6.38
CA LEU A 32 5.08 -1.46 7.34
C LEU A 32 4.64 -2.43 8.43
N SER A 33 3.35 -2.50 8.73
CA SER A 33 2.79 -3.36 9.78
C SER A 33 1.81 -4.39 9.21
N PRO A 34 1.63 -5.54 9.90
CA PRO A 34 0.70 -6.57 9.44
C PRO A 34 -0.77 -6.11 9.47
N PRO A 35 -1.66 -6.83 8.77
CA PRO A 35 -3.09 -6.51 8.75
C PRO A 35 -3.69 -6.39 10.14
N LYS A 36 -4.60 -5.43 10.28
CA LYS A 36 -5.30 -5.19 11.54
C LYS A 36 -6.37 -6.24 11.81
N SER A 37 -6.77 -6.37 13.07
CA SER A 37 -7.81 -7.29 13.51
C SER A 37 -9.14 -7.08 12.78
N ASN A 38 -9.40 -5.87 12.28
CA ASN A 38 -10.59 -5.56 11.49
C ASN A 38 -10.70 -6.41 10.21
N LEU A 39 -9.60 -7.00 9.77
CA LEU A 39 -9.54 -7.84 8.58
C LEU A 39 -9.37 -9.32 8.90
N ASP A 40 -9.49 -9.73 10.16
CA ASP A 40 -9.22 -11.11 10.57
C ASP A 40 -10.05 -12.14 9.79
N SER A 41 -11.30 -11.84 9.48
CA SER A 41 -12.15 -12.74 8.70
C SER A 41 -11.75 -12.87 7.23
N TYR A 42 -10.85 -12.02 6.76
CA TYR A 42 -10.39 -11.99 5.37
C TYR A 42 -8.92 -12.35 5.20
N LEU A 43 -8.21 -12.72 6.27
CA LEU A 43 -6.76 -12.94 6.23
C LEU A 43 -6.34 -13.95 5.16
N ASP A 44 -7.15 -14.98 4.91
CA ASP A 44 -6.87 -15.99 3.89
C ASP A 44 -6.88 -15.43 2.47
N ARG A 45 -7.49 -14.26 2.27
CA ARG A 45 -7.70 -13.65 0.97
C ARG A 45 -6.80 -12.44 0.72
N ILE A 46 -5.99 -12.06 1.71
CA ILE A 46 -5.08 -10.93 1.63
C ILE A 46 -3.66 -11.45 1.52
N SER A 47 -2.92 -10.99 0.50
CA SER A 47 -1.48 -11.17 0.45
C SER A 47 -0.84 -9.97 1.14
N PHE A 48 -0.08 -10.21 2.18
CA PHE A 48 0.61 -9.13 2.89
C PHE A 48 2.05 -9.01 2.39
N TYR A 49 2.45 -7.81 2.04
CA TYR A 49 3.83 -7.48 1.69
C TYR A 49 4.33 -6.37 2.62
N LYS A 50 5.26 -6.72 3.51
CA LYS A 50 5.88 -5.73 4.39
C LYS A 50 6.83 -4.88 3.58
N GLY A 51 6.51 -3.61 3.41
CA GLY A 51 7.30 -2.71 2.61
C GLY A 51 7.14 -1.26 2.98
N ASP A 52 8.06 -0.46 2.47
CA ASP A 52 8.14 0.97 2.70
C ASP A 52 8.05 1.69 1.36
N VAL A 53 7.10 2.62 1.21
CA VAL A 53 6.93 3.37 -0.04
C VAL A 53 8.12 4.27 -0.36
N THR A 54 8.97 4.56 0.60
CA THR A 54 10.22 5.30 0.35
C THR A 54 11.26 4.44 -0.38
N GLN A 55 11.01 3.15 -0.54
CA GLN A 55 11.90 2.20 -1.19
C GLN A 55 11.29 1.71 -2.50
N LEU A 56 11.67 2.33 -3.61
CA LEU A 56 11.15 1.97 -4.95
C LEU A 56 11.33 0.48 -5.25
N SER A 57 12.46 -0.09 -4.87
CA SER A 57 12.76 -1.52 -5.10
C SER A 57 11.75 -2.44 -4.43
N GLN A 58 11.23 -2.06 -3.27
CA GLN A 58 10.24 -2.86 -2.55
C GLN A 58 8.87 -2.81 -3.25
N LEU A 59 8.49 -1.65 -3.76
CA LEU A 59 7.27 -1.52 -4.57
C LEU A 59 7.35 -2.38 -5.83
N LEU A 60 8.46 -2.31 -6.54
CA LEU A 60 8.67 -3.12 -7.75
C LEU A 60 8.64 -4.62 -7.45
N ALA A 61 9.27 -5.03 -6.35
CA ALA A 61 9.28 -6.43 -5.93
C ALA A 61 7.86 -6.92 -5.60
N ALA A 62 7.08 -6.13 -4.87
CA ALA A 62 5.70 -6.48 -4.53
C ALA A 62 4.83 -6.63 -5.78
N ILE A 63 4.95 -5.70 -6.71
CA ILE A 63 4.20 -5.73 -7.98
C ILE A 63 4.53 -7.00 -8.76
N LYS A 64 5.81 -7.33 -8.85
CA LYS A 64 6.26 -8.51 -9.60
C LYS A 64 5.82 -9.80 -8.90
N THR A 65 6.05 -9.91 -7.59
CA THR A 65 5.74 -11.12 -6.81
C THR A 65 4.25 -11.47 -6.88
N HIS A 66 3.39 -10.47 -6.81
CA HIS A 66 1.95 -10.68 -6.75
C HIS A 66 1.22 -10.35 -8.04
N ASN A 67 1.95 -10.09 -9.12
CA ASN A 67 1.37 -9.78 -10.43
C ASN A 67 0.31 -8.67 -10.33
N VAL A 68 0.65 -7.58 -9.67
CA VAL A 68 -0.25 -6.47 -9.40
C VAL A 68 -0.62 -5.75 -10.69
N LYS A 69 -1.89 -5.41 -10.85
CA LYS A 69 -2.43 -4.72 -12.04
C LYS A 69 -2.90 -3.30 -11.76
N LYS A 70 -3.24 -3.01 -10.52
CA LYS A 70 -3.65 -1.66 -10.07
C LYS A 70 -3.06 -1.36 -8.71
N ILE A 71 -2.83 -0.08 -8.44
CA ILE A 71 -2.38 0.39 -7.13
C ILE A 71 -3.37 1.44 -6.63
N ILE A 72 -3.79 1.28 -5.38
CA ILE A 72 -4.49 2.32 -4.63
C ILE A 72 -3.50 2.80 -3.56
N HIS A 73 -3.04 4.04 -3.69
CA HIS A 73 -1.99 4.57 -2.84
C HIS A 73 -2.58 5.34 -1.65
N MET A 74 -2.51 4.73 -0.48
CA MET A 74 -3.03 5.32 0.76
C MET A 74 -1.95 5.55 1.81
N ALA A 75 -0.72 5.12 1.56
CA ALA A 75 0.38 5.30 2.51
C ALA A 75 0.75 6.77 2.63
N ALA A 76 0.65 7.29 3.83
CA ALA A 76 0.99 8.68 4.13
C ALA A 76 1.21 8.85 5.63
N LEU A 77 1.96 9.89 5.99
CA LEU A 77 2.03 10.36 7.37
C LEU A 77 1.14 11.58 7.53
N LEU A 78 0.46 11.66 8.66
CA LEU A 78 -0.45 12.74 9.01
C LEU A 78 0.05 13.47 10.26
N PRO A 79 -0.44 14.68 10.58
CA PRO A 79 -0.16 15.29 11.86
C PRO A 79 -0.62 14.38 13.02
N PRO A 80 0.08 14.33 14.16
CA PRO A 80 1.24 15.18 14.49
C PRO A 80 2.59 14.71 13.93
N ASP A 81 2.68 13.53 13.31
CA ASP A 81 3.96 12.98 12.83
C ASP A 81 4.65 13.90 11.84
N THR A 82 3.90 14.51 10.91
CA THR A 82 4.47 15.45 9.92
C THR A 82 4.94 16.75 10.56
N GLU A 83 4.36 17.15 11.68
CA GLU A 83 4.79 18.33 12.42
C GLU A 83 6.06 18.05 13.23
N ASP A 84 6.12 16.88 13.86
CA ASP A 84 7.26 16.48 14.69
C ASP A 84 8.49 16.11 13.85
N ARG A 85 8.25 15.55 12.66
CA ARG A 85 9.31 15.08 11.76
C ARG A 85 9.01 15.51 10.31
N PRO A 86 9.14 16.82 10.01
CA PRO A 86 8.72 17.33 8.71
C PRO A 86 9.52 16.75 7.53
N GLN A 87 10.81 16.52 7.68
CA GLN A 87 11.62 15.92 6.61
C GLN A 87 11.19 14.48 6.33
N TYR A 88 10.92 13.71 7.37
CA TYR A 88 10.43 12.36 7.21
C TYR A 88 9.02 12.35 6.59
N GLY A 89 8.17 13.28 7.00
CA GLY A 89 6.85 13.46 6.40
C GLY A 89 6.92 13.75 4.91
N MET A 90 7.83 14.64 4.49
CA MET A 90 8.06 14.91 3.07
C MET A 90 8.58 13.67 2.34
N HIS A 91 9.51 12.96 2.94
CA HIS A 91 10.08 11.75 2.34
C HIS A 91 9.01 10.68 2.09
N VAL A 92 8.15 10.43 3.07
CA VAL A 92 7.05 9.46 2.91
C VAL A 92 6.00 9.99 1.94
N ASN A 93 5.52 11.21 2.14
CA ASN A 93 4.35 11.71 1.41
C ASN A 93 4.68 12.15 -0.02
N ILE A 94 5.86 12.71 -0.25
CA ILE A 94 6.26 13.22 -1.57
C ILE A 94 7.09 12.17 -2.31
N ASP A 95 8.20 11.74 -1.75
CA ASP A 95 9.05 10.75 -2.40
C ASP A 95 8.35 9.40 -2.52
N GLY A 96 7.61 9.00 -1.49
CA GLY A 96 6.81 7.77 -1.51
C GLY A 96 5.77 7.79 -2.63
N THR A 97 5.06 8.88 -2.77
CA THR A 97 4.06 9.04 -3.86
C THR A 97 4.74 9.02 -5.22
N ASN A 98 5.87 9.71 -5.36
CA ASN A 98 6.64 9.67 -6.60
C ASN A 98 7.12 8.25 -6.93
N ASN A 99 7.55 7.49 -5.93
CA ASN A 99 7.95 6.10 -6.12
C ASN A 99 6.80 5.22 -6.61
N VAL A 100 5.60 5.46 -6.11
CA VAL A 100 4.42 4.72 -6.58
C VAL A 100 4.15 5.03 -8.06
N PHE A 101 4.24 6.28 -8.48
CA PHE A 101 4.10 6.65 -9.89
C PHE A 101 5.21 6.04 -10.75
N GLU A 102 6.45 6.05 -10.27
CA GLU A 102 7.57 5.44 -10.99
C GLU A 102 7.38 3.92 -11.11
N ALA A 103 6.97 3.26 -10.03
CA ALA A 103 6.70 1.83 -10.07
C ALA A 103 5.58 1.51 -11.07
N ALA A 104 4.52 2.29 -11.09
CA ALA A 104 3.42 2.13 -12.04
C ALA A 104 3.89 2.32 -13.48
N ARG A 105 4.71 3.35 -13.72
CA ARG A 105 5.26 3.64 -15.04
C ARG A 105 6.15 2.51 -15.56
N TRP A 106 7.00 1.97 -14.68
CA TRP A 106 7.94 0.92 -15.07
C TRP A 106 7.28 -0.44 -15.29
N THR A 107 6.14 -0.65 -14.69
CA THR A 107 5.42 -1.94 -14.76
C THR A 107 4.15 -1.88 -15.60
N ASP A 108 3.86 -0.73 -16.19
CA ASP A 108 2.69 -0.49 -17.05
C ASP A 108 1.37 -0.86 -16.36
N ILE A 109 1.18 -0.37 -15.14
CA ILE A 109 -0.03 -0.61 -14.35
C ILE A 109 -0.78 0.70 -14.06
N GLU A 110 -2.01 0.54 -13.61
CA GLU A 110 -2.84 1.66 -13.17
C GLU A 110 -2.64 2.04 -11.70
#